data_869dc937d30221238d1e76271c371f90
#
_entry.id   869dc937d30221238d1e76271c371f90
#
_cell.length_a   1.000
_cell.length_b   1.000
_cell.length_c   1.000
_cell.angle_alpha   90.00
_cell.angle_beta   90.00
_cell.angle_gamma   90.00
#
_symmetry.space_group_name_H-M   'P 1'
#
loop_
_entity.id
_entity.type
_entity.pdbx_description
1 polymer ?
#
loop_
_entity_poly.entity_id
_entity_poly.type
_entity_poly.pdbx_seq_one_letter_code
_entity_poly.pdbx_strand_id
1 'polypeptide(L)'
;MTAHSEKEQAAPTFKKGYGHHPLCAFIDHGAQGSGECAVIMLRPGNAGSNTAADHTTVIRAALDQAGVGGRPGRRVLIRIDGAGSTHQTLAELVRRRVSYSVGFTLPAETPELYAMIPESVWTPAYNSNGEVRDGADVAEFTGLLDLDGWPAGMRVIVRRERPHPGAQLRFDDVDGYRLTAFATNTKTGQLADLEVRHRRRARCEDRIRNAKDTGLVNLPLHGFGANRIWCQIVALACDLLAWMGLLAHPQAQARRWEPKKLRHRLFAIPATLARSGRRVILHVSDRQPWVDTVVAAVGVLRGLPAPAG
;
A
#
# COMPACT_ATOMS: atom_id res chain seq x y z
N MET A 1 -1.89 15.21 -3.67
CA MET A 1 -2.75 15.93 -2.69
C MET A 1 -2.99 17.32 -3.23
N THR A 2 -4.23 17.73 -3.27
CA THR A 2 -4.58 19.11 -3.70
C THR A 2 -4.31 20.08 -2.57
N ALA A 3 -3.74 21.23 -2.86
CA ALA A 3 -3.52 22.31 -1.92
C ALA A 3 -3.73 23.65 -2.64
N HIS A 4 -3.98 24.71 -1.89
CA HIS A 4 -4.04 26.05 -2.46
C HIS A 4 -2.63 26.56 -2.76
N SER A 5 -2.52 27.51 -3.70
CA SER A 5 -1.25 28.07 -4.19
C SER A 5 -0.38 28.74 -3.12
N GLU A 6 -0.96 29.11 -2.02
CA GLU A 6 -0.30 29.82 -0.92
C GLU A 6 0.58 28.92 -0.03
N LYS A 7 0.42 27.59 -0.11
CA LYS A 7 1.21 26.69 0.72
C LYS A 7 2.63 26.53 0.17
N GLU A 8 3.58 26.62 1.05
CA GLU A 8 4.99 26.47 0.71
C GLU A 8 5.26 25.16 -0.03
N GLN A 9 5.97 25.21 -1.16
CA GLN A 9 6.30 24.10 -2.07
C GLN A 9 5.08 23.42 -2.73
N ALA A 10 3.88 23.99 -2.63
CA ALA A 10 2.80 23.56 -3.50
C ALA A 10 3.15 23.91 -4.95
N ALA A 11 2.90 22.97 -5.87
CA ALA A 11 3.24 23.13 -7.28
C ALA A 11 2.24 22.34 -8.17
N PRO A 12 2.19 22.63 -9.48
CA PRO A 12 1.41 21.83 -10.41
C PRO A 12 1.83 20.36 -10.35
N THR A 13 0.85 19.46 -10.25
CA THR A 13 1.07 18.02 -10.25
C THR A 13 0.83 17.44 -11.65
N PHE A 14 1.38 16.26 -11.93
CA PHE A 14 1.17 15.61 -13.22
C PHE A 14 -0.32 15.28 -13.51
N LYS A 15 -1.18 15.23 -12.50
CA LYS A 15 -2.65 15.05 -12.63
C LYS A 15 -3.39 16.37 -12.92
N LYS A 16 -2.69 17.39 -13.40
CA LYS A 16 -3.24 18.73 -13.70
C LYS A 16 -3.92 19.41 -12.48
N GLY A 17 -3.61 18.95 -11.25
CA GLY A 17 -3.98 19.62 -10.01
C GLY A 17 -2.82 20.46 -9.48
N TYR A 18 -3.05 21.23 -8.42
CA TYR A 18 -2.04 22.00 -7.72
C TYR A 18 -1.92 21.47 -6.28
N GLY A 19 -0.70 21.32 -5.77
CA GLY A 19 -0.53 20.86 -4.40
C GLY A 19 0.79 20.13 -4.14
N HIS A 20 0.72 19.00 -3.45
CA HIS A 20 1.88 18.18 -3.04
C HIS A 20 1.78 16.75 -3.56
N HIS A 21 2.94 16.10 -3.71
CA HIS A 21 3.04 14.72 -4.20
C HIS A 21 3.76 13.82 -3.17
N PRO A 22 3.10 13.43 -2.06
CA PRO A 22 3.72 12.60 -1.04
C PRO A 22 4.04 11.21 -1.56
N LEU A 23 5.12 10.61 -1.03
CA LEU A 23 5.46 9.21 -1.20
C LEU A 23 5.21 8.49 0.12
N CYS A 24 4.47 7.38 0.08
CA CYS A 24 4.02 6.66 1.26
C CYS A 24 4.49 5.21 1.25
N ALA A 25 4.81 4.67 2.42
CA ALA A 25 5.04 3.25 2.64
C ALA A 25 4.19 2.74 3.80
N PHE A 26 3.69 1.51 3.66
CA PHE A 26 2.84 0.85 4.65
C PHE A 26 3.33 -0.57 4.91
N ILE A 27 3.23 -1.03 6.16
CA ILE A 27 3.42 -2.42 6.53
C ILE A 27 2.09 -3.14 6.32
N ASP A 28 2.08 -4.18 5.48
CA ASP A 28 0.86 -4.93 5.15
C ASP A 28 0.64 -6.07 6.14
N HIS A 29 -0.44 -6.00 6.91
CA HIS A 29 -0.85 -7.04 7.86
C HIS A 29 -1.67 -8.18 7.22
N GLY A 30 -1.68 -8.27 5.90
CA GLY A 30 -2.40 -9.30 5.15
C GLY A 30 -3.88 -8.99 4.90
N ALA A 31 -4.64 -10.00 4.45
CA ALA A 31 -6.02 -9.83 4.01
C ALA A 31 -6.98 -9.45 5.13
N GLN A 32 -6.66 -9.85 6.36
CA GLN A 32 -7.50 -9.65 7.54
C GLN A 32 -7.07 -8.45 8.38
N GLY A 33 -5.98 -7.78 7.99
CA GLY A 33 -5.40 -6.69 8.75
C GLY A 33 -5.58 -5.33 8.09
N SER A 34 -5.43 -4.29 8.89
CA SER A 34 -5.30 -2.92 8.40
C SER A 34 -3.93 -2.73 7.74
N GLY A 35 -2.92 -2.45 8.46
CA GLY A 35 -1.57 -2.10 8.03
C GLY A 35 -1.14 -0.79 8.67
N GLU A 36 0.12 -0.73 9.10
CA GLU A 36 0.71 0.44 9.72
C GLU A 36 1.25 1.40 8.68
N CYS A 37 1.22 2.69 9.01
CA CYS A 37 1.74 3.74 8.15
C CYS A 37 3.23 3.98 8.46
N ALA A 38 4.10 3.21 7.85
CA ALA A 38 5.54 3.31 8.13
C ALA A 38 6.14 4.67 7.77
N VAL A 39 5.74 5.26 6.63
CA VAL A 39 6.30 6.54 6.17
C VAL A 39 5.28 7.32 5.35
N ILE A 40 5.16 8.62 5.64
CA ILE A 40 4.58 9.61 4.73
C ILE A 40 5.64 10.70 4.50
N MET A 41 6.34 10.63 3.38
CA MET A 41 7.30 11.65 2.97
C MET A 41 6.58 12.70 2.13
N LEU A 42 6.38 13.91 2.69
CA LEU A 42 5.84 15.04 1.95
C LEU A 42 6.88 15.51 0.92
N ARG A 43 6.41 15.78 -0.31
CA ARG A 43 7.23 16.27 -1.42
C ARG A 43 6.53 17.41 -2.13
N PRO A 44 7.27 18.31 -2.82
CA PRO A 44 6.68 19.31 -3.71
C PRO A 44 5.71 18.67 -4.72
N GLY A 45 4.76 19.45 -5.21
CA GLY A 45 3.76 18.96 -6.17
C GLY A 45 4.34 18.46 -7.48
N ASN A 46 5.42 19.07 -7.93
CA ASN A 46 6.16 18.72 -9.14
C ASN A 46 7.26 17.67 -8.92
N ALA A 47 7.36 17.06 -7.73
CA ALA A 47 8.31 15.97 -7.48
C ALA A 47 8.05 14.79 -8.43
N GLY A 48 9.12 14.31 -9.09
CA GLY A 48 9.04 13.17 -10.00
C GLY A 48 8.55 11.90 -9.31
N SER A 49 7.67 11.16 -9.96
CA SER A 49 7.19 9.89 -9.43
C SER A 49 8.30 8.85 -9.32
N ASN A 50 9.28 8.88 -10.23
CA ASN A 50 10.34 7.89 -10.38
C ASN A 50 11.67 8.31 -9.73
N THR A 51 11.67 9.26 -8.78
CA THR A 51 12.88 9.72 -8.11
C THR A 51 13.46 8.62 -7.22
N ALA A 52 14.50 7.93 -7.68
CA ALA A 52 15.08 6.79 -6.98
C ALA A 52 15.62 7.14 -5.58
N ALA A 53 16.15 8.35 -5.40
CA ALA A 53 16.63 8.85 -4.10
C ALA A 53 15.48 8.91 -3.07
N ASP A 54 14.31 9.37 -3.48
CA ASP A 54 13.13 9.42 -2.63
C ASP A 54 12.63 8.01 -2.28
N HIS A 55 12.55 7.12 -3.27
CA HIS A 55 12.21 5.72 -3.04
C HIS A 55 13.17 5.05 -2.06
N THR A 56 14.48 5.25 -2.24
CA THR A 56 15.52 4.72 -1.33
C THR A 56 15.34 5.25 0.09
N THR A 57 15.05 6.54 0.24
CA THR A 57 14.81 7.18 1.55
C THR A 57 13.60 6.58 2.24
N VAL A 58 12.48 6.43 1.52
CA VAL A 58 11.24 5.86 2.06
C VAL A 58 11.42 4.37 2.38
N ILE A 59 12.08 3.60 1.52
CA ILE A 59 12.37 2.17 1.78
C ILE A 59 13.19 2.02 3.06
N ARG A 60 14.25 2.83 3.22
CA ARG A 60 15.10 2.80 4.43
C ARG A 60 14.29 3.08 5.68
N ALA A 61 13.56 4.19 5.68
CA ALA A 61 12.75 4.60 6.83
C ALA A 61 11.67 3.56 7.16
N ALA A 62 11.04 2.93 6.15
CA ALA A 62 10.05 1.89 6.36
C ALA A 62 10.64 0.61 6.97
N LEU A 63 11.85 0.22 6.56
CA LEU A 63 12.56 -0.93 7.14
C LEU A 63 13.00 -0.65 8.57
N ASP A 64 13.46 0.55 8.86
CA ASP A 64 13.83 0.99 10.20
C ASP A 64 12.60 1.00 11.12
N GLN A 65 11.48 1.55 10.66
CA GLN A 65 10.21 1.55 11.39
C GLN A 65 9.68 0.13 11.65
N ALA A 66 9.88 -0.79 10.71
CA ALA A 66 9.52 -2.20 10.87
C ALA A 66 10.47 -2.98 11.80
N GLY A 67 11.54 -2.37 12.30
CA GLY A 67 12.52 -3.00 13.18
C GLY A 67 13.30 -4.15 12.54
N VAL A 68 13.38 -4.20 11.20
CA VAL A 68 14.00 -5.34 10.49
C VAL A 68 15.44 -5.08 10.06
N GLY A 69 15.96 -3.88 10.31
CA GLY A 69 17.34 -3.51 10.05
C GLY A 69 17.69 -3.29 8.57
N GLY A 70 18.93 -2.94 8.29
CA GLY A 70 19.39 -2.52 6.97
C GLY A 70 19.48 -3.63 5.92
N ARG A 71 19.57 -4.91 6.32
CA ARG A 71 19.63 -6.10 5.44
C ARG A 71 18.73 -7.22 5.96
N PRO A 72 17.41 -7.06 5.93
CA PRO A 72 16.47 -7.98 6.56
C PRO A 72 16.39 -9.36 5.89
N GLY A 73 16.96 -9.50 4.68
CA GLY A 73 16.92 -10.73 3.92
C GLY A 73 15.59 -10.97 3.19
N ARG A 74 15.49 -12.11 2.50
CA ARG A 74 14.36 -12.46 1.62
C ARG A 74 13.03 -12.70 2.33
N ARG A 75 13.01 -12.78 3.65
CA ARG A 75 11.78 -12.86 4.45
C ARG A 75 10.94 -11.58 4.39
N VAL A 76 11.56 -10.44 4.03
CA VAL A 76 10.86 -9.19 3.80
C VAL A 76 10.57 -9.03 2.31
N LEU A 77 9.33 -8.78 1.97
CA LEU A 77 8.87 -8.49 0.61
C LEU A 77 8.49 -7.01 0.49
N ILE A 78 9.13 -6.32 -0.43
CA ILE A 78 8.77 -4.92 -0.77
C ILE A 78 8.00 -4.94 -2.09
N ARG A 79 6.80 -4.33 -2.06
CA ARG A 79 5.94 -4.17 -3.24
C ARG A 79 5.81 -2.70 -3.59
N ILE A 80 6.12 -2.34 -4.84
CA ILE A 80 6.07 -0.96 -5.32
C ILE A 80 5.26 -0.94 -6.64
N ASP A 81 4.65 0.18 -6.96
CA ASP A 81 4.04 0.41 -8.27
C ASP A 81 5.09 0.67 -9.35
N GLY A 82 4.65 0.95 -10.59
CA GLY A 82 5.55 1.21 -11.70
C GLY A 82 6.47 2.42 -11.49
N ALA A 83 6.11 3.34 -10.60
CA ALA A 83 6.94 4.50 -10.29
C ALA A 83 8.28 4.11 -9.62
N GLY A 84 8.33 2.98 -8.91
CA GLY A 84 9.55 2.46 -8.32
C GLY A 84 10.45 1.67 -9.28
N SER A 85 10.03 1.46 -10.53
CA SER A 85 10.78 0.68 -11.52
C SER A 85 11.93 1.49 -12.12
N THR A 86 12.98 1.65 -11.34
CA THR A 86 14.23 2.26 -11.78
C THR A 86 15.41 1.36 -11.45
N HIS A 87 16.47 1.39 -12.27
CA HIS A 87 17.68 0.62 -12.04
C HIS A 87 18.23 0.84 -10.63
N GLN A 88 18.27 2.10 -10.18
CA GLN A 88 18.78 2.46 -8.85
C GLN A 88 17.93 1.93 -7.71
N THR A 89 16.59 2.00 -7.82
CA THR A 89 15.69 1.47 -6.79
C THR A 89 15.83 -0.05 -6.69
N LEU A 90 15.83 -0.77 -7.81
CA LEU A 90 15.96 -2.23 -7.79
C LEU A 90 17.35 -2.68 -7.31
N ALA A 91 18.42 -1.98 -7.69
CA ALA A 91 19.76 -2.23 -7.18
C ALA A 91 19.83 -2.05 -5.65
N GLU A 92 19.15 -1.03 -5.10
CA GLU A 92 19.04 -0.83 -3.64
C GLU A 92 18.32 -1.98 -2.95
N LEU A 93 17.23 -2.48 -3.52
CA LEU A 93 16.50 -3.63 -2.98
C LEU A 93 17.37 -4.90 -2.96
N VAL A 94 18.14 -5.13 -4.03
CA VAL A 94 19.09 -6.26 -4.09
C VAL A 94 20.21 -6.09 -3.07
N ARG A 95 20.80 -4.90 -2.94
CA ARG A 95 21.84 -4.59 -1.94
C ARG A 95 21.37 -4.89 -0.51
N ARG A 96 20.08 -4.64 -0.23
CA ARG A 96 19.44 -4.95 1.07
C ARG A 96 19.03 -6.41 1.21
N ARG A 97 19.18 -7.22 0.16
CA ARG A 97 18.81 -8.65 0.12
C ARG A 97 17.33 -8.92 0.38
N VAL A 98 16.44 -7.96 0.14
CA VAL A 98 15.00 -8.15 0.28
C VAL A 98 14.40 -8.83 -0.94
N SER A 99 13.27 -9.50 -0.76
CA SER A 99 12.41 -9.88 -1.88
C SER A 99 11.67 -8.65 -2.39
N TYR A 100 11.48 -8.56 -3.71
CA TYR A 100 10.72 -7.46 -4.27
C TYR A 100 9.70 -7.92 -5.32
N SER A 101 8.70 -7.08 -5.52
CA SER A 101 7.72 -7.17 -6.59
C SER A 101 7.33 -5.74 -6.99
N VAL A 102 7.82 -5.27 -8.11
CA VAL A 102 7.74 -3.87 -8.56
C VAL A 102 7.05 -3.82 -9.90
N GLY A 103 6.03 -2.96 -10.06
CA GLY A 103 5.40 -2.75 -11.37
C GLY A 103 6.45 -2.41 -12.42
N PHE A 104 6.34 -3.00 -13.60
CA PHE A 104 7.33 -2.85 -14.66
C PHE A 104 6.65 -2.28 -15.91
N THR A 105 7.26 -1.29 -16.53
CA THR A 105 6.77 -0.74 -17.80
C THR A 105 7.35 -1.57 -18.94
N LEU A 106 6.47 -2.17 -19.72
CA LEU A 106 6.87 -2.92 -20.92
C LEU A 106 7.37 -1.94 -22.00
N PRO A 107 8.32 -2.36 -22.85
CA PRO A 107 8.82 -1.55 -23.96
C PRO A 107 7.80 -1.39 -25.08
N ALA A 108 8.10 -0.51 -26.03
CA ALA A 108 7.18 -0.24 -27.16
C ALA A 108 7.00 -1.45 -28.07
N GLU A 109 8.01 -2.31 -28.14
CA GLU A 109 8.04 -3.55 -28.94
C GLU A 109 7.23 -4.69 -28.30
N THR A 110 6.45 -4.41 -27.28
CA THR A 110 5.64 -5.42 -26.56
C THR A 110 4.70 -6.20 -27.48
N PRO A 111 4.03 -5.62 -28.48
CA PRO A 111 3.17 -6.41 -29.38
C PRO A 111 3.93 -7.51 -30.13
N GLU A 112 5.14 -7.22 -30.61
CA GLU A 112 6.00 -8.17 -31.30
C GLU A 112 6.48 -9.27 -30.34
N LEU A 113 6.87 -8.90 -29.12
CA LEU A 113 7.28 -9.85 -28.08
C LEU A 113 6.12 -10.75 -27.65
N TYR A 114 4.92 -10.18 -27.55
CA TYR A 114 3.70 -10.93 -27.24
C TYR A 114 3.40 -11.99 -28.30
N ALA A 115 3.54 -11.66 -29.59
CA ALA A 115 3.30 -12.56 -30.71
C ALA A 115 4.28 -13.75 -30.75
N MET A 116 5.45 -13.62 -30.11
CA MET A 116 6.44 -14.71 -30.01
C MET A 116 6.09 -15.75 -28.94
N ILE A 117 5.12 -15.50 -28.08
CA ILE A 117 4.76 -16.41 -26.97
C ILE A 117 3.67 -17.38 -27.44
N PRO A 118 3.94 -18.69 -27.52
CA PRO A 118 2.91 -19.66 -27.83
C PRO A 118 1.77 -19.65 -26.82
N GLU A 119 0.55 -19.89 -27.28
CA GLU A 119 -0.62 -19.91 -26.39
C GLU A 119 -0.49 -20.91 -25.24
N SER A 120 0.22 -22.02 -25.45
CA SER A 120 0.48 -23.04 -24.45
C SER A 120 1.36 -22.60 -23.27
N VAL A 121 2.06 -21.47 -23.38
CA VAL A 121 2.90 -20.90 -22.30
C VAL A 121 2.07 -20.08 -21.32
N TRP A 122 0.94 -19.55 -21.76
CA TRP A 122 0.05 -18.81 -20.91
C TRP A 122 -0.68 -19.72 -19.94
N THR A 123 -0.60 -19.42 -18.65
CA THR A 123 -1.28 -20.14 -17.58
C THR A 123 -2.34 -19.27 -16.93
N PRO A 124 -3.50 -19.82 -16.54
CA PRO A 124 -4.56 -19.04 -15.94
C PRO A 124 -4.08 -18.20 -14.74
N ALA A 125 -4.47 -16.93 -14.69
CA ALA A 125 -4.29 -16.08 -13.53
C ALA A 125 -5.28 -16.47 -12.42
N TYR A 126 -4.99 -16.07 -11.17
CA TYR A 126 -5.87 -16.36 -10.02
C TYR A 126 -6.53 -15.11 -9.47
N ASN A 127 -7.71 -15.29 -8.90
CA ASN A 127 -8.34 -14.32 -8.02
C ASN A 127 -7.63 -14.30 -6.65
N SER A 128 -7.93 -13.31 -5.82
CA SER A 128 -7.34 -13.18 -4.48
C SER A 128 -7.68 -14.33 -3.52
N ASN A 129 -8.74 -15.08 -3.80
CA ASN A 129 -9.20 -16.27 -3.08
C ASN A 129 -8.59 -17.58 -3.59
N GLY A 130 -7.77 -17.53 -4.65
CA GLY A 130 -7.11 -18.69 -5.25
C GLY A 130 -7.88 -19.36 -6.39
N GLU A 131 -9.09 -18.92 -6.70
CA GLU A 131 -9.85 -19.40 -7.85
C GLU A 131 -9.27 -18.85 -9.16
N VAL A 132 -9.47 -19.56 -10.26
CA VAL A 132 -9.09 -19.11 -11.60
C VAL A 132 -9.80 -17.79 -11.93
N ARG A 133 -9.04 -16.85 -12.47
CA ARG A 133 -9.56 -15.55 -12.92
C ARG A 133 -9.96 -15.64 -14.39
N ASP A 134 -11.24 -15.55 -14.65
CA ASP A 134 -11.77 -15.59 -15.99
C ASP A 134 -11.19 -14.46 -16.88
N GLY A 135 -10.83 -14.81 -18.11
CA GLY A 135 -10.30 -13.89 -19.10
C GLY A 135 -8.93 -13.30 -18.79
N ALA A 136 -8.15 -13.93 -17.87
CA ALA A 136 -6.83 -13.46 -17.51
C ALA A 136 -5.83 -14.63 -17.41
N ASP A 137 -4.65 -14.43 -17.99
CA ASP A 137 -3.54 -15.38 -17.95
C ASP A 137 -2.22 -14.68 -17.61
N VAL A 138 -1.22 -15.48 -17.24
CA VAL A 138 0.12 -15.01 -16.90
C VAL A 138 1.18 -15.78 -17.68
N ALA A 139 2.24 -15.08 -18.08
CA ALA A 139 3.42 -15.66 -18.70
C ALA A 139 4.68 -14.92 -18.24
N GLU A 140 5.83 -15.56 -18.41
CA GLU A 140 7.12 -14.94 -18.11
C GLU A 140 7.77 -14.39 -19.37
N PHE A 141 8.13 -13.10 -19.35
CA PHE A 141 8.76 -12.38 -20.46
C PHE A 141 10.26 -12.18 -20.28
N THR A 142 10.85 -12.68 -19.20
CA THR A 142 12.26 -12.44 -18.84
C THR A 142 13.22 -12.70 -19.99
N GLY A 143 13.06 -13.80 -20.71
CA GLY A 143 13.93 -14.18 -21.83
C GLY A 143 13.70 -13.43 -23.15
N LEU A 144 12.66 -12.60 -23.22
CA LEU A 144 12.30 -11.83 -24.41
C LEU A 144 12.69 -10.37 -24.32
N LEU A 145 12.97 -9.89 -23.11
CA LEU A 145 13.24 -8.48 -22.83
C LEU A 145 14.75 -8.25 -22.77
N ASP A 146 15.16 -7.09 -23.27
CA ASP A 146 16.47 -6.57 -22.93
C ASP A 146 16.48 -6.08 -21.48
N LEU A 147 17.19 -6.81 -20.63
CA LEU A 147 17.33 -6.54 -19.21
C LEU A 147 18.75 -6.07 -18.85
N ASP A 148 19.52 -5.59 -19.81
CA ASP A 148 20.82 -5.02 -19.56
C ASP A 148 20.74 -3.83 -18.60
N GLY A 149 21.65 -3.80 -17.63
CA GLY A 149 21.63 -2.79 -16.56
C GLY A 149 20.62 -3.04 -15.43
N TRP A 150 19.69 -4.01 -15.57
CA TRP A 150 18.84 -4.45 -14.48
C TRP A 150 19.54 -5.47 -13.58
N PRO A 151 19.10 -5.64 -12.31
CA PRO A 151 19.75 -6.59 -11.42
C PRO A 151 19.73 -8.03 -11.94
N ALA A 152 20.86 -8.71 -11.83
CA ALA A 152 20.98 -10.11 -12.26
C ALA A 152 19.95 -11.02 -11.56
N GLY A 153 19.31 -11.88 -12.33
CA GLY A 153 18.25 -12.79 -11.86
C GLY A 153 16.91 -12.10 -11.59
N MET A 154 16.72 -10.89 -12.09
CA MET A 154 15.41 -10.26 -12.18
C MET A 154 14.54 -11.04 -13.17
N ARG A 155 13.30 -11.26 -12.80
CA ARG A 155 12.29 -11.89 -13.66
C ARG A 155 11.20 -10.84 -13.94
N VAL A 156 10.67 -10.85 -15.17
CA VAL A 156 9.52 -10.05 -15.56
C VAL A 156 8.36 -10.98 -15.89
N ILE A 157 7.27 -10.81 -15.15
CA ILE A 157 6.04 -11.58 -15.32
C ILE A 157 4.97 -10.65 -15.84
N VAL A 158 4.26 -11.09 -16.87
CA VAL A 158 3.21 -10.35 -17.54
C VAL A 158 1.88 -11.04 -17.31
N ARG A 159 0.87 -10.28 -16.96
CA ARG A 159 -0.53 -10.70 -17.01
C ARG A 159 -1.18 -10.08 -18.22
N ARG A 160 -1.84 -10.89 -19.03
CA ARG A 160 -2.84 -10.44 -19.99
C ARG A 160 -4.22 -10.57 -19.38
N GLU A 161 -5.09 -9.62 -19.61
CA GLU A 161 -6.45 -9.65 -19.08
C GLU A 161 -7.40 -8.96 -20.05
N ARG A 162 -8.52 -9.57 -20.37
CA ARG A 162 -9.57 -8.92 -21.16
C ARG A 162 -10.12 -7.73 -20.39
N PRO A 163 -10.12 -6.51 -20.98
CA PRO A 163 -10.73 -5.36 -20.36
C PRO A 163 -12.19 -5.65 -19.99
N HIS A 164 -12.65 -5.10 -18.88
CA HIS A 164 -14.03 -5.22 -18.46
C HIS A 164 -14.98 -4.72 -19.58
N PRO A 165 -16.13 -5.37 -19.83
CA PRO A 165 -17.13 -4.88 -20.79
C PRO A 165 -17.44 -3.39 -20.55
N GLY A 166 -17.30 -2.58 -21.60
CA GLY A 166 -17.44 -1.11 -21.53
C GLY A 166 -16.18 -0.35 -21.12
N ALA A 167 -15.07 -1.01 -20.85
CA ALA A 167 -13.79 -0.33 -20.64
C ALA A 167 -13.28 0.29 -21.96
N GLN A 168 -12.73 1.50 -21.87
CA GLN A 168 -12.08 2.13 -23.01
C GLN A 168 -10.84 1.33 -23.41
N LEU A 169 -10.75 0.93 -24.68
CA LEU A 169 -9.55 0.32 -25.24
C LEU A 169 -8.40 1.34 -25.21
N ARG A 170 -7.20 0.85 -24.96
CA ARG A 170 -5.97 1.65 -24.95
C ARG A 170 -5.13 1.29 -26.18
N PHE A 171 -4.28 2.21 -26.59
CA PHE A 171 -3.34 1.96 -27.69
C PHE A 171 -2.29 0.89 -27.38
N ASP A 172 -2.07 0.58 -26.10
CA ASP A 172 -1.16 -0.45 -25.61
C ASP A 172 -1.86 -1.79 -25.31
N ASP A 173 -3.17 -1.92 -25.62
CA ASP A 173 -3.87 -3.21 -25.57
C ASP A 173 -3.45 -4.06 -26.81
N VAL A 174 -3.10 -5.33 -26.61
CA VAL A 174 -2.65 -6.28 -27.65
C VAL A 174 -3.64 -7.41 -27.78
N ASP A 175 -4.11 -7.69 -29.00
CA ASP A 175 -5.11 -8.75 -29.30
C ASP A 175 -6.37 -8.70 -28.41
N GLY A 176 -6.80 -7.50 -28.05
CA GLY A 176 -7.93 -7.29 -27.14
C GLY A 176 -7.63 -7.56 -25.66
N TYR A 177 -6.37 -7.76 -25.31
CA TYR A 177 -5.92 -7.90 -23.95
C TYR A 177 -5.16 -6.68 -23.46
N ARG A 178 -5.39 -6.32 -22.22
CA ARG A 178 -4.56 -5.37 -21.47
C ARG A 178 -3.41 -6.11 -20.82
N LEU A 179 -2.19 -5.65 -21.10
CA LEU A 179 -0.98 -6.21 -20.52
C LEU A 179 -0.58 -5.40 -19.28
N THR A 180 -0.21 -6.11 -18.21
CA THR A 180 0.38 -5.52 -17.01
C THR A 180 1.56 -6.35 -16.58
N ALA A 181 2.70 -5.72 -16.29
CA ALA A 181 3.92 -6.40 -15.94
C ALA A 181 4.45 -6.01 -14.56
N PHE A 182 5.19 -6.91 -13.96
CA PHE A 182 5.97 -6.62 -12.76
C PHE A 182 7.30 -7.38 -12.76
N ALA A 183 8.30 -6.75 -12.18
CA ALA A 183 9.62 -7.32 -11.94
C ALA A 183 9.72 -7.93 -10.55
N THR A 184 10.39 -9.07 -10.42
CA THR A 184 10.62 -9.74 -9.14
C THR A 184 11.96 -10.48 -9.13
N ASN A 185 12.56 -10.63 -7.93
CA ASN A 185 13.72 -11.49 -7.71
C ASN A 185 13.36 -12.83 -7.06
N THR A 186 12.09 -13.20 -7.00
CA THR A 186 11.65 -14.50 -6.48
C THR A 186 11.87 -15.57 -7.54
N LYS A 187 12.73 -16.54 -7.22
CA LYS A 187 13.16 -17.56 -8.18
C LYS A 187 12.15 -18.68 -8.40
N THR A 188 11.32 -18.96 -7.41
CA THR A 188 10.40 -20.11 -7.36
C THR A 188 8.96 -19.68 -7.17
N GLY A 189 8.03 -20.59 -7.37
CA GLY A 189 6.58 -20.38 -7.25
C GLY A 189 5.89 -20.29 -8.61
N GLN A 190 4.59 -20.57 -8.63
CA GLN A 190 3.78 -20.48 -9.83
C GLN A 190 3.62 -19.00 -10.22
N LEU A 191 3.57 -18.73 -11.53
CA LEU A 191 3.45 -17.35 -12.03
C LEU A 191 2.17 -16.69 -11.54
N ALA A 192 1.08 -17.43 -11.50
CA ALA A 192 -0.22 -16.92 -11.01
C ALA A 192 -0.16 -16.52 -9.53
N ASP A 193 0.55 -17.28 -8.67
CA ASP A 193 0.74 -16.91 -7.25
C ASP A 193 1.59 -15.65 -7.09
N LEU A 194 2.65 -15.54 -7.90
CA LEU A 194 3.51 -14.35 -7.90
C LEU A 194 2.74 -13.11 -8.36
N GLU A 195 1.84 -13.25 -9.33
CA GLU A 195 0.96 -12.19 -9.82
C GLU A 195 -0.05 -11.77 -8.75
N VAL A 196 -0.75 -12.70 -8.10
CA VAL A 196 -1.66 -12.40 -6.97
C VAL A 196 -0.90 -11.68 -5.86
N ARG A 197 0.30 -12.14 -5.53
CA ARG A 197 1.17 -11.51 -4.53
C ARG A 197 1.52 -10.07 -4.93
N HIS A 198 1.83 -9.82 -6.20
CA HIS A 198 2.09 -8.47 -6.71
C HIS A 198 0.83 -7.61 -6.63
N ARG A 199 -0.29 -8.08 -7.12
CA ARG A 199 -1.57 -7.36 -7.17
C ARG A 199 -2.07 -6.95 -5.78
N ARG A 200 -1.73 -7.68 -4.72
CA ARG A 200 -1.97 -7.27 -3.33
C ARG A 200 -1.29 -5.95 -2.96
N ARG A 201 -0.42 -5.41 -3.80
CA ARG A 201 0.11 -4.04 -3.70
C ARG A 201 -1.02 -3.00 -3.67
N ALA A 202 -2.11 -3.24 -4.38
CA ALA A 202 -3.27 -2.34 -4.42
C ALA A 202 -3.85 -2.02 -3.03
N ARG A 203 -3.56 -2.83 -2.01
CA ARG A 203 -3.89 -2.50 -0.61
C ARG A 203 -3.24 -1.19 -0.14
N CYS A 204 -2.11 -0.78 -0.75
CA CYS A 204 -1.50 0.51 -0.46
C CYS A 204 -2.43 1.67 -0.82
N GLU A 205 -3.21 1.55 -1.89
CA GLU A 205 -4.19 2.56 -2.31
C GLU A 205 -5.29 2.74 -1.28
N ASP A 206 -5.77 1.64 -0.67
CA ASP A 206 -6.72 1.68 0.44
C ASP A 206 -6.11 2.35 1.68
N ARG A 207 -4.83 2.09 1.97
CA ARG A 207 -4.12 2.73 3.09
C ARG A 207 -3.94 4.23 2.85
N ILE A 208 -3.62 4.63 1.63
CA ILE A 208 -3.56 6.07 1.26
C ILE A 208 -4.94 6.72 1.43
N ARG A 209 -6.02 6.04 1.03
CA ARG A 209 -7.39 6.52 1.25
C ARG A 209 -7.68 6.67 2.74
N ASN A 210 -7.33 5.68 3.55
CA ASN A 210 -7.48 5.73 5.00
C ASN A 210 -6.68 6.89 5.63
N ALA A 211 -5.45 7.10 5.19
CA ALA A 211 -4.65 8.24 5.64
C ALA A 211 -5.28 9.59 5.26
N LYS A 212 -5.87 9.69 4.05
CA LYS A 212 -6.63 10.86 3.65
C LYS A 212 -7.85 11.09 4.56
N ASP A 213 -8.58 10.05 4.88
CA ASP A 213 -9.74 10.11 5.79
C ASP A 213 -9.34 10.43 7.25
N THR A 214 -8.07 10.23 7.59
CA THR A 214 -7.50 10.52 8.92
C THR A 214 -6.91 11.93 9.02
N GLY A 215 -6.61 12.60 7.88
CA GLY A 215 -6.11 13.98 7.89
C GLY A 215 -5.15 14.34 6.76
N LEU A 216 -4.77 13.38 5.91
CA LEU A 216 -3.83 13.63 4.82
C LEU A 216 -4.45 14.40 3.63
N VAL A 217 -5.77 14.50 3.52
CA VAL A 217 -6.43 15.30 2.47
C VAL A 217 -6.03 16.76 2.53
N ASN A 218 -6.08 17.33 3.73
CA ASN A 218 -5.78 18.73 3.98
C ASN A 218 -4.46 18.84 4.75
N LEU A 219 -3.53 19.58 4.18
CA LEU A 219 -2.38 20.06 4.91
C LEU A 219 -2.78 21.39 5.58
N PRO A 220 -2.96 21.44 6.90
CA PRO A 220 -3.60 22.60 7.54
C PRO A 220 -2.69 23.82 7.66
N LEU A 221 -1.36 23.62 7.54
CA LEU A 221 -0.38 24.65 7.81
C LEU A 221 0.14 25.26 6.53
N HIS A 222 0.71 26.48 6.61
CA HIS A 222 1.32 27.16 5.47
C HIS A 222 2.70 26.55 5.14
N GLY A 223 3.58 26.48 6.15
CA GLY A 223 4.96 26.06 5.99
C GLY A 223 5.13 24.57 5.65
N PHE A 224 6.03 24.27 4.74
CA PHE A 224 6.32 22.89 4.32
C PHE A 224 6.85 22.04 5.47
N GLY A 225 7.76 22.58 6.29
CA GLY A 225 8.30 21.90 7.47
C GLY A 225 7.23 21.52 8.47
N ALA A 226 6.28 22.44 8.76
CA ALA A 226 5.16 22.21 9.65
C ALA A 226 4.19 21.14 9.07
N ASN A 227 3.92 21.16 7.78
CA ASN A 227 3.11 20.13 7.11
C ASN A 227 3.82 18.75 7.09
N ARG A 228 5.15 18.69 7.09
CA ARG A 228 5.87 17.43 7.31
C ARG A 228 5.58 16.83 8.68
N ILE A 229 5.54 17.65 9.73
CA ILE A 229 5.14 17.22 11.08
C ILE A 229 3.69 16.75 11.07
N TRP A 230 2.79 17.48 10.40
CA TRP A 230 1.39 17.04 10.23
C TRP A 230 1.28 15.65 9.59
N CYS A 231 2.09 15.36 8.57
CA CYS A 231 2.13 14.03 7.96
C CYS A 231 2.55 12.94 8.98
N GLN A 232 3.47 13.23 9.91
CA GLN A 232 3.84 12.28 10.96
C GLN A 232 2.70 12.08 11.97
N ILE A 233 1.96 13.14 12.32
CA ILE A 233 0.77 13.02 13.17
C ILE A 233 -0.29 12.15 12.51
N VAL A 234 -0.52 12.32 11.21
CA VAL A 234 -1.44 11.45 10.45
C VAL A 234 -0.96 10.01 10.42
N ALA A 235 0.34 9.77 10.23
CA ALA A 235 0.92 8.43 10.27
C ALA A 235 0.67 7.76 11.62
N LEU A 236 1.00 8.45 12.73
CA LEU A 236 0.73 7.95 14.08
C LEU A 236 -0.76 7.66 14.31
N ALA A 237 -1.65 8.52 13.85
CA ALA A 237 -3.09 8.28 13.96
C ALA A 237 -3.54 7.03 13.18
N CYS A 238 -2.97 6.79 11.98
CA CYS A 238 -3.21 5.57 11.22
C CYS A 238 -2.71 4.32 11.97
N ASP A 239 -1.55 4.40 12.62
CA ASP A 239 -0.98 3.30 13.40
C ASP A 239 -1.84 2.98 14.63
N LEU A 240 -2.30 4.00 15.36
CA LEU A 240 -3.23 3.81 16.46
C LEU A 240 -4.54 3.12 16.02
N LEU A 241 -5.07 3.50 14.85
CA LEU A 241 -6.24 2.83 14.27
C LEU A 241 -5.94 1.38 13.87
N ALA A 242 -4.76 1.12 13.30
CA ALA A 242 -4.32 -0.24 12.94
C ALA A 242 -4.17 -1.12 14.19
N TRP A 243 -3.51 -0.63 15.22
CA TRP A 243 -3.32 -1.34 16.49
C TRP A 243 -4.63 -1.55 17.22
N MET A 244 -5.51 -0.56 17.23
CA MET A 244 -6.87 -0.76 17.76
C MET A 244 -7.59 -1.91 17.05
N GLY A 245 -7.53 -1.95 15.71
CA GLY A 245 -8.11 -3.03 14.94
C GLY A 245 -7.52 -4.41 15.26
N LEU A 246 -6.20 -4.47 15.46
CA LEU A 246 -5.48 -5.72 15.77
C LEU A 246 -5.71 -6.18 17.22
N LEU A 247 -5.60 -5.28 18.17
CA LEU A 247 -5.57 -5.59 19.60
C LEU A 247 -6.95 -5.59 20.24
N ALA A 248 -7.82 -4.64 19.88
CA ALA A 248 -9.14 -4.51 20.47
C ALA A 248 -10.24 -5.32 19.72
N HIS A 249 -10.02 -5.58 18.43
CA HIS A 249 -11.01 -6.23 17.56
C HIS A 249 -10.44 -7.45 16.81
N PRO A 250 -9.70 -8.38 17.44
CA PRO A 250 -8.93 -9.41 16.72
C PRO A 250 -9.81 -10.32 15.85
N GLN A 251 -11.06 -10.59 16.27
CA GLN A 251 -12.01 -11.45 15.58
C GLN A 251 -13.26 -10.71 15.09
N ALA A 252 -13.40 -9.43 15.40
CA ALA A 252 -14.60 -8.67 15.07
C ALA A 252 -14.51 -8.02 13.68
N GLN A 253 -15.68 -7.80 13.08
CA GLN A 253 -15.80 -7.08 11.80
C GLN A 253 -15.17 -5.67 11.84
N ALA A 254 -15.19 -5.03 13.03
CA ALA A 254 -14.62 -3.72 13.26
C ALA A 254 -13.12 -3.64 12.96
N ARG A 255 -12.40 -4.76 13.01
CA ARG A 255 -10.98 -4.85 12.61
C ARG A 255 -10.70 -4.33 11.20
N ARG A 256 -11.68 -4.45 10.29
CA ARG A 256 -11.55 -4.06 8.87
C ARG A 256 -12.23 -2.74 8.54
N TRP A 257 -12.80 -2.06 9.54
CA TRP A 257 -13.49 -0.81 9.26
C TRP A 257 -12.52 0.31 8.92
N GLU A 258 -12.88 1.06 7.89
CA GLU A 258 -12.16 2.27 7.50
C GLU A 258 -12.30 3.38 8.56
N PRO A 259 -11.38 4.34 8.64
CA PRO A 259 -11.40 5.42 9.63
C PRO A 259 -12.73 6.16 9.72
N LYS A 260 -13.38 6.45 8.58
CA LYS A 260 -14.71 7.08 8.58
C LYS A 260 -15.75 6.25 9.30
N LYS A 261 -15.73 4.94 9.07
CA LYS A 261 -16.67 4.00 9.68
C LYS A 261 -16.41 3.84 11.17
N LEU A 262 -15.15 3.78 11.59
CA LEU A 262 -14.75 3.78 13.00
C LEU A 262 -15.19 5.05 13.70
N ARG A 263 -14.94 6.22 13.10
CA ARG A 263 -15.37 7.50 13.64
C ARG A 263 -16.87 7.56 13.86
N HIS A 264 -17.65 7.18 12.85
CA HIS A 264 -19.11 7.22 12.91
C HIS A 264 -19.69 6.21 13.89
N ARG A 265 -19.14 5.00 13.96
CA ARG A 265 -19.76 3.90 14.72
C ARG A 265 -19.24 3.74 16.14
N LEU A 266 -17.95 4.02 16.37
CA LEU A 266 -17.33 3.80 17.68
C LEU A 266 -16.98 5.12 18.38
N PHE A 267 -16.33 6.07 17.67
CA PHE A 267 -15.82 7.25 18.33
C PHE A 267 -16.88 8.35 18.53
N ALA A 268 -17.99 8.29 17.80
CA ALA A 268 -19.10 9.23 17.96
C ALA A 268 -20.14 8.78 19.03
N ILE A 269 -19.90 7.66 19.73
CA ILE A 269 -20.79 7.21 20.79
C ILE A 269 -20.71 8.20 21.98
N PRO A 270 -21.83 8.79 22.40
CA PRO A 270 -21.86 9.68 23.54
C PRO A 270 -21.44 8.99 24.82
N ALA A 271 -20.61 9.63 25.63
CA ALA A 271 -20.18 9.12 26.91
C ALA A 271 -19.97 10.22 27.92
N THR A 272 -20.15 9.93 29.20
CA THR A 272 -19.89 10.82 30.32
C THR A 272 -18.73 10.30 31.16
N LEU A 273 -17.78 11.18 31.45
CA LEU A 273 -16.66 10.86 32.33
C LEU A 273 -17.02 11.22 33.76
N ALA A 274 -17.09 10.23 34.64
CA ALA A 274 -17.29 10.40 36.07
C ALA A 274 -16.02 10.08 36.86
N ARG A 275 -15.77 10.81 37.95
CA ARG A 275 -14.70 10.50 38.90
C ARG A 275 -15.30 10.14 40.25
N SER A 276 -14.90 9.02 40.81
CA SER A 276 -15.32 8.58 42.12
C SER A 276 -14.12 8.04 42.87
N GLY A 277 -13.67 8.79 43.89
CA GLY A 277 -12.43 8.50 44.59
C GLY A 277 -11.22 8.47 43.65
N ARG A 278 -10.48 7.35 43.61
CA ARG A 278 -9.33 7.13 42.70
C ARG A 278 -9.70 6.54 41.34
N ARG A 279 -11.01 6.34 41.08
CA ARG A 279 -11.49 5.70 39.85
C ARG A 279 -11.99 6.75 38.86
N VAL A 280 -11.63 6.56 37.59
CA VAL A 280 -12.21 7.27 36.46
C VAL A 280 -13.10 6.28 35.73
N ILE A 281 -14.38 6.61 35.58
CA ILE A 281 -15.40 5.76 35.00
C ILE A 281 -15.94 6.43 33.75
N LEU A 282 -15.93 5.75 32.63
CA LEU A 282 -16.55 6.18 31.39
C LEU A 282 -17.92 5.50 31.26
N HIS A 283 -18.98 6.31 31.41
CA HIS A 283 -20.36 5.87 31.16
C HIS A 283 -20.70 6.06 29.68
N VAL A 284 -20.81 4.96 28.96
CA VAL A 284 -21.12 4.96 27.52
C VAL A 284 -22.63 4.76 27.38
N SER A 285 -23.27 5.51 26.45
CA SER A 285 -24.69 5.39 26.17
C SER A 285 -25.05 4.02 25.62
N ASP A 286 -25.96 3.31 26.27
CA ASP A 286 -26.48 2.00 25.87
C ASP A 286 -27.45 2.02 24.69
N ARG A 287 -27.91 3.22 24.30
CA ARG A 287 -28.85 3.44 23.20
C ARG A 287 -28.19 3.36 21.81
N GLN A 288 -26.87 3.22 21.76
CA GLN A 288 -26.13 3.21 20.48
C GLN A 288 -25.92 1.78 19.97
N PRO A 289 -26.15 1.50 18.68
CA PRO A 289 -26.13 0.13 18.15
C PRO A 289 -24.75 -0.55 18.24
N TRP A 290 -23.68 0.19 18.51
CA TRP A 290 -22.30 -0.32 18.52
C TRP A 290 -21.66 -0.32 19.92
N VAL A 291 -22.43 -0.06 20.97
CA VAL A 291 -21.92 0.00 22.35
C VAL A 291 -21.30 -1.32 22.77
N ASP A 292 -21.92 -2.45 22.45
CA ASP A 292 -21.39 -3.78 22.78
C ASP A 292 -20.02 -4.03 22.13
N THR A 293 -19.81 -3.52 20.92
CA THR A 293 -18.52 -3.61 20.24
C THR A 293 -17.44 -2.84 21.01
N VAL A 294 -17.77 -1.67 21.56
CA VAL A 294 -16.83 -0.87 22.38
C VAL A 294 -16.56 -1.56 23.70
N VAL A 295 -17.60 -2.05 24.38
CA VAL A 295 -17.45 -2.75 25.68
C VAL A 295 -16.61 -4.01 25.53
N ALA A 296 -16.88 -4.82 24.50
CA ALA A 296 -16.09 -6.00 24.18
C ALA A 296 -14.61 -5.63 23.89
N ALA A 297 -14.37 -4.58 23.11
CA ALA A 297 -13.01 -4.10 22.79
C ALA A 297 -12.24 -3.68 24.06
N VAL A 298 -12.89 -2.95 24.97
CA VAL A 298 -12.27 -2.56 26.26
C VAL A 298 -11.97 -3.80 27.10
N GLY A 299 -12.87 -4.81 27.11
CA GLY A 299 -12.61 -6.09 27.78
C GLY A 299 -11.37 -6.80 27.25
N VAL A 300 -11.25 -6.89 25.92
CA VAL A 300 -10.08 -7.50 25.27
C VAL A 300 -8.78 -6.74 25.61
N LEU A 301 -8.78 -5.40 25.54
CA LEU A 301 -7.62 -4.59 25.86
C LEU A 301 -7.17 -4.72 27.32
N ARG A 302 -8.12 -4.85 28.26
CA ARG A 302 -7.81 -5.07 29.68
C ARG A 302 -7.22 -6.45 29.96
N GLY A 303 -7.51 -7.43 29.10
CA GLY A 303 -6.94 -8.79 29.19
C GLY A 303 -5.56 -8.94 28.54
N LEU A 304 -5.03 -7.90 27.89
CA LEU A 304 -3.69 -7.96 27.31
C LEU A 304 -2.64 -8.05 28.42
N PRO A 305 -1.56 -8.85 28.21
CA PRO A 305 -0.45 -8.89 29.14
C PRO A 305 0.20 -7.51 29.27
N ALA A 306 0.69 -7.19 30.47
CA ALA A 306 1.49 -5.97 30.65
C ALA A 306 2.69 -5.98 29.68
N PRO A 307 3.06 -4.82 29.11
CA PRO A 307 4.25 -4.77 28.29
C PRO A 307 5.46 -5.26 29.07
N ALA A 308 6.28 -6.11 28.46
CA ALA A 308 7.56 -6.49 29.04
C ALA A 308 8.40 -5.21 29.16
N GLY A 309 8.76 -4.88 30.41
CA GLY A 309 9.59 -3.72 30.72
C GLY A 309 11.02 -3.83 30.20
#